data_921800ba0092a135217966f9b4d7586c
#
_entry.id   921800ba0092a135217966f9b4d7586c
#
_cell.length_a   1.000
_cell.length_b   1.000
_cell.length_c   1.000
_cell.angle_alpha   90.00
_cell.angle_beta   90.00
_cell.angle_gamma   90.00
#
_symmetry.space_group_name_H-M   'P 1'
#
loop_
_entity.id
_entity.type
_entity.pdbx_description
1 polymer ?
#
loop_
_entity_poly.entity_id
_entity_poly.type
_entity_poly.pdbx_seq_one_letter_code
_entity_poly.pdbx_strand_id
1 'polypeptide(L)'
;MDHPVARASSDEHWAPDHIVLDRKVLAYAGRLLVERDMDGQVLEHSPLAGMAAVEQRYPAWALGPFGRIEPERQLPERPGAFALVEQGVVRYVGSSRDLARTFGTRHGLGHISRRDCQLAQREERCRLNRLITASTRAGRVVDLYLLVTSERRSPPWLPLPSHDAVPADVAASLARTAHGSWHLPT
;
A
#
# COMPACT_ATOMS: atom_id res chain seq x y z
N MET A 1 12.01 -8.51 42.73
CA MET A 1 13.10 -8.03 41.87
C MET A 1 12.60 -8.12 40.46
N ASP A 2 12.03 -7.01 40.00
CA ASP A 2 11.49 -6.90 38.63
C ASP A 2 12.65 -6.62 37.69
N HIS A 3 12.93 -7.56 36.79
CA HIS A 3 13.81 -7.29 35.68
C HIS A 3 13.03 -6.48 34.63
N PRO A 4 13.49 -5.28 34.28
CA PRO A 4 12.92 -4.59 33.15
C PRO A 4 13.24 -5.38 31.88
N VAL A 5 12.19 -5.88 31.22
CA VAL A 5 12.29 -6.40 29.88
C VAL A 5 12.81 -5.26 29.01
N ALA A 6 14.05 -5.36 28.60
CA ALA A 6 14.62 -4.45 27.64
C ALA A 6 13.76 -4.53 26.37
N ARG A 7 12.93 -3.49 26.13
CA ARG A 7 12.37 -3.25 24.80
C ARG A 7 13.57 -3.10 23.90
N ALA A 8 13.79 -4.07 23.03
CA ALA A 8 14.69 -3.91 21.92
C ALA A 8 14.35 -2.58 21.27
N SER A 9 15.28 -1.66 21.24
CA SER A 9 15.13 -0.38 20.55
C SER A 9 14.91 -0.71 19.09
N SER A 10 13.65 -0.75 18.70
CA SER A 10 13.29 -0.87 17.33
C SER A 10 13.77 0.39 16.63
N ASP A 11 14.75 0.19 15.78
CA ASP A 11 14.79 0.78 14.49
C ASP A 11 15.34 2.20 14.41
N GLU A 12 16.62 2.24 14.13
CA GLU A 12 17.23 3.32 13.35
C GLU A 12 16.71 3.31 11.89
N HIS A 13 15.41 3.07 11.69
CA HIS A 13 14.83 3.22 10.37
C HIS A 13 14.68 4.72 10.07
N TRP A 14 15.50 5.20 9.16
CA TRP A 14 15.44 6.57 8.70
C TRP A 14 14.76 6.63 7.33
N ALA A 15 13.79 7.52 7.20
CA ALA A 15 13.14 7.87 5.95
C ALA A 15 13.08 9.40 5.83
N PRO A 16 13.35 9.99 4.66
CA PRO A 16 13.24 11.44 4.48
C PRO A 16 11.79 11.90 4.62
N ASP A 17 11.58 13.10 5.16
CA ASP A 17 10.24 13.69 5.32
C ASP A 17 9.50 13.86 3.98
N HIS A 18 10.23 13.97 2.90
CA HIS A 18 9.69 14.17 1.55
C HIS A 18 10.54 13.46 0.51
N ILE A 19 9.87 13.01 -0.55
CA ILE A 19 10.52 12.59 -1.80
C ILE A 19 10.01 13.44 -2.96
N VAL A 20 10.83 13.62 -3.98
CA VAL A 20 10.46 14.36 -5.18
C VAL A 20 10.41 13.41 -6.37
N LEU A 21 9.25 13.30 -6.99
CA LEU A 21 9.03 12.53 -8.22
C LEU A 21 8.37 13.44 -9.26
N ASP A 22 8.93 13.51 -10.45
CA ASP A 22 8.41 14.35 -11.54
C ASP A 22 7.99 15.76 -11.07
N ARG A 23 8.88 16.45 -10.35
CA ARG A 23 8.65 17.79 -9.77
C ARG A 23 7.49 17.87 -8.74
N LYS A 24 6.94 16.73 -8.33
CA LYS A 24 5.93 16.65 -7.27
C LYS A 24 6.58 16.23 -5.97
N VAL A 25 6.20 16.87 -4.89
CA VAL A 25 6.68 16.57 -3.54
C VAL A 25 5.66 15.67 -2.86
N LEU A 26 6.08 14.47 -2.49
CA LEU A 26 5.26 13.53 -1.71
C LEU A 26 5.77 13.57 -0.26
N ALA A 27 4.87 13.75 0.68
CA ALA A 27 5.20 13.80 2.11
C ALA A 27 5.21 12.39 2.71
N TYR A 28 6.13 12.14 3.64
CA TYR A 28 6.20 10.91 4.39
C TYR A 28 4.95 10.72 5.26
N ALA A 29 4.30 9.58 5.13
CA ALA A 29 3.07 9.23 5.85
C ALA A 29 3.25 8.08 6.85
N GLY A 30 4.47 7.62 7.08
CA GLY A 30 4.77 6.50 7.96
C GLY A 30 5.08 5.22 7.20
N ARG A 31 5.25 4.15 7.94
CA ARG A 31 5.52 2.80 7.41
C ARG A 31 4.22 2.03 7.20
N LEU A 32 4.29 0.99 6.36
CA LEU A 32 3.27 -0.05 6.31
C LEU A 32 3.71 -1.19 7.25
N LEU A 33 2.92 -1.41 8.28
CA LEU A 33 3.15 -2.45 9.29
C LEU A 33 2.39 -3.70 8.90
N VAL A 34 3.06 -4.85 8.97
CA VAL A 34 2.42 -6.16 8.75
C VAL A 34 2.32 -6.86 10.10
N GLU A 35 1.13 -7.40 10.40
CA GLU A 35 0.84 -8.09 11.65
C GLU A 35 1.83 -9.24 11.88
N ARG A 36 2.29 -9.38 13.13
CA ARG A 36 3.23 -10.41 13.55
C ARG A 36 2.66 -11.18 14.73
N ASP A 37 3.09 -12.43 14.86
CA ASP A 37 2.81 -13.25 16.05
C ASP A 37 3.68 -12.87 17.24
N MET A 38 3.53 -13.59 18.34
CA MET A 38 4.30 -13.36 19.58
C MET A 38 5.80 -13.64 19.42
N ASP A 39 6.18 -14.44 18.44
CA ASP A 39 7.58 -14.76 18.13
C ASP A 39 8.18 -13.76 17.11
N GLY A 40 7.40 -12.75 16.69
CA GLY A 40 7.81 -11.72 15.75
C GLY A 40 7.77 -12.16 14.29
N GLN A 41 7.21 -13.35 13.99
CA GLN A 41 7.04 -13.82 12.61
C GLN A 41 5.84 -13.14 11.97
N VAL A 42 5.94 -12.85 10.68
CA VAL A 42 4.84 -12.25 9.90
C VAL A 42 3.68 -13.24 9.85
N LEU A 43 2.50 -12.79 10.29
CA LEU A 43 1.27 -13.55 10.17
C LEU A 43 0.77 -13.55 8.74
N GLU A 44 0.74 -14.71 8.15
CA GLU A 44 0.33 -14.90 6.76
C GLU A 44 -0.94 -15.74 6.67
N HIS A 45 -1.78 -15.45 5.68
CA HIS A 45 -2.99 -16.24 5.41
C HIS A 45 -3.18 -16.43 3.90
N SER A 46 -3.84 -17.54 3.55
CA SER A 46 -4.21 -17.87 2.17
C SER A 46 -5.72 -18.14 2.12
N PRO A 47 -6.54 -17.18 1.65
CA PRO A 47 -8.01 -17.29 1.71
C PRO A 47 -8.58 -18.46 0.92
N LEU A 48 -7.83 -18.99 -0.06
CA LEU A 48 -8.21 -20.13 -0.88
C LEU A 48 -7.64 -21.46 -0.37
N ALA A 49 -6.89 -21.45 0.73
CA ALA A 49 -6.33 -22.68 1.30
C ALA A 49 -7.43 -23.71 1.61
N GLY A 50 -7.15 -24.98 1.33
CA GLY A 50 -8.09 -26.07 1.52
C GLY A 50 -9.13 -26.26 0.39
N MET A 51 -9.15 -25.41 -0.63
CA MET A 51 -9.96 -25.66 -1.83
C MET A 51 -9.25 -26.66 -2.75
N ALA A 52 -10.02 -27.60 -3.31
CA ALA A 52 -9.49 -28.60 -4.24
C ALA A 52 -8.99 -27.94 -5.54
N ALA A 53 -7.82 -28.36 -6.01
CA ALA A 53 -7.19 -27.92 -7.26
C ALA A 53 -7.08 -26.38 -7.39
N VAL A 54 -6.83 -25.68 -6.27
CA VAL A 54 -6.79 -24.21 -6.24
C VAL A 54 -5.75 -23.64 -7.18
N GLU A 55 -4.58 -24.24 -7.26
CA GLU A 55 -3.47 -23.82 -8.13
C GLU A 55 -3.79 -23.92 -9.62
N GLN A 56 -4.69 -24.83 -9.99
CA GLN A 56 -5.15 -24.97 -11.38
C GLN A 56 -6.30 -24.03 -11.73
N ARG A 57 -7.06 -23.59 -10.72
CA ARG A 57 -8.29 -22.82 -10.88
C ARG A 57 -8.10 -21.31 -10.74
N TYR A 58 -7.04 -20.90 -10.05
CA TYR A 58 -6.78 -19.50 -9.73
C TYR A 58 -5.39 -19.08 -10.17
N PRO A 59 -5.21 -17.83 -10.63
CA PRO A 59 -3.91 -17.31 -11.01
C PRO A 59 -3.00 -17.13 -9.78
N ALA A 60 -1.71 -17.14 -10.01
CA ALA A 60 -0.69 -17.06 -8.95
C ALA A 60 -0.85 -15.86 -8.02
N TRP A 61 -1.36 -14.72 -8.52
CA TRP A 61 -1.60 -13.54 -7.70
C TRP A 61 -2.69 -13.74 -6.63
N ALA A 62 -3.62 -14.69 -6.85
CA ALA A 62 -4.72 -14.97 -5.95
C ALA A 62 -4.40 -15.99 -4.84
N LEU A 63 -3.28 -16.70 -4.96
CA LEU A 63 -2.96 -17.82 -4.06
C LEU A 63 -2.44 -17.39 -2.69
N GLY A 64 -1.92 -16.18 -2.56
CA GLY A 64 -1.26 -15.71 -1.35
C GLY A 64 0.22 -16.16 -1.29
N PRO A 65 0.87 -16.18 -0.13
CA PRO A 65 0.29 -15.74 1.15
C PRO A 65 0.11 -14.22 1.22
N PHE A 66 -0.86 -13.78 2.02
CA PHE A 66 -1.18 -12.38 2.28
C PHE A 66 -0.98 -12.05 3.76
N GLY A 67 -0.53 -10.83 4.05
CA GLY A 67 -0.47 -10.31 5.41
C GLY A 67 -1.66 -9.42 5.73
N ARG A 68 -1.86 -9.15 7.02
CA ARG A 68 -2.68 -8.04 7.45
C ARG A 68 -1.79 -6.81 7.56
N ILE A 69 -2.11 -5.77 6.78
CA ILE A 69 -1.28 -4.57 6.65
C ILE A 69 -2.05 -3.38 7.22
N GLU A 70 -1.37 -2.58 8.01
CA GLU A 70 -1.91 -1.34 8.55
C GLU A 70 -0.88 -0.20 8.38
N PRO A 71 -1.32 1.00 8.02
CA PRO A 71 -0.43 2.15 8.04
C PRO A 71 -0.08 2.51 9.48
N GLU A 72 1.18 2.85 9.73
CA GLU A 72 1.68 3.26 11.05
C GLU A 72 0.97 4.51 11.59
N ARG A 73 0.49 5.36 10.68
CA ARG A 73 -0.23 6.61 11.00
C ARG A 73 -1.60 6.62 10.35
N GLN A 74 -2.53 7.32 10.96
CA GLN A 74 -3.84 7.54 10.35
C GLN A 74 -3.70 8.33 9.04
N LEU A 75 -4.31 7.82 7.99
CA LEU A 75 -4.28 8.42 6.67
C LEU A 75 -5.51 9.30 6.44
N PRO A 76 -5.41 10.33 5.58
CA PRO A 76 -6.53 11.19 5.26
C PRO A 76 -7.59 10.47 4.42
N GLU A 77 -8.86 10.69 4.73
CA GLU A 77 -10.02 10.28 3.91
C GLU A 77 -10.17 11.25 2.72
N ARG A 78 -9.16 11.31 1.87
CA ARG A 78 -9.05 12.26 0.76
C ARG A 78 -8.42 11.59 -0.46
N PRO A 79 -8.72 12.12 -1.65
CA PRO A 79 -8.06 11.66 -2.87
C PRO A 79 -6.59 12.09 -2.90
N GLY A 80 -5.77 11.26 -3.54
CA GLY A 80 -4.35 11.55 -3.68
C GLY A 80 -3.60 10.48 -4.46
N ALA A 81 -2.34 10.79 -4.75
CA ALA A 81 -1.37 9.81 -5.21
C ALA A 81 -0.52 9.33 -4.03
N PHE A 82 0.02 8.12 -4.15
CA PHE A 82 0.91 7.54 -3.15
C PHE A 82 2.08 6.82 -3.80
N ALA A 83 3.19 6.78 -3.09
CA ALA A 83 4.35 5.97 -3.46
C ALA A 83 4.69 5.00 -2.34
N LEU A 84 5.01 3.76 -2.72
CA LEU A 84 5.59 2.74 -1.85
C LEU A 84 7.09 2.71 -2.09
N VAL A 85 7.85 2.92 -1.03
CA VAL A 85 9.32 2.99 -1.07
C VAL A 85 9.90 1.89 -0.20
N GLU A 86 10.77 1.08 -0.76
CA GLU A 86 11.48 0.03 -0.06
C GLU A 86 12.98 0.32 -0.10
N GLN A 87 13.60 0.47 1.06
CA GLN A 87 15.04 0.77 1.19
C GLN A 87 15.48 1.97 0.31
N GLY A 88 14.70 3.05 0.31
CA GLY A 88 14.99 4.25 -0.46
C GLY A 88 14.66 4.16 -1.97
N VAL A 89 14.17 3.01 -2.44
CA VAL A 89 13.79 2.80 -3.84
C VAL A 89 12.28 2.84 -4.00
N VAL A 90 11.78 3.70 -4.88
CA VAL A 90 10.36 3.73 -5.23
C VAL A 90 9.99 2.45 -5.99
N ARG A 91 9.14 1.61 -5.39
CA ARG A 91 8.70 0.33 -5.94
C ARG A 91 7.39 0.42 -6.69
N TYR A 92 6.52 1.30 -6.22
CA TYR A 92 5.20 1.45 -6.79
C TYR A 92 4.68 2.88 -6.59
N VAL A 93 3.92 3.36 -7.56
CA VAL A 93 3.15 4.61 -7.45
C VAL A 93 1.72 4.32 -7.89
N GLY A 94 0.77 4.74 -7.07
CA GLY A 94 -0.65 4.58 -7.36
C GLY A 94 -1.45 5.82 -7.03
N SER A 95 -2.74 5.75 -7.32
CA SER A 95 -3.71 6.78 -6.95
C SER A 95 -4.88 6.20 -6.19
N SER A 96 -5.52 7.04 -5.40
CA SER A 96 -6.72 6.68 -4.66
C SER A 96 -7.70 7.84 -4.62
N ARG A 97 -8.99 7.53 -4.62
CA ARG A 97 -10.05 8.50 -4.30
C ARG A 97 -10.21 8.71 -2.81
N ASP A 98 -9.69 7.77 -2.01
CA ASP A 98 -9.72 7.80 -0.55
C ASP A 98 -8.51 6.99 -0.04
N LEU A 99 -7.49 7.72 0.42
CA LEU A 99 -6.24 7.13 0.86
C LEU A 99 -6.44 6.25 2.11
N ALA A 100 -7.23 6.69 3.08
CA ALA A 100 -7.52 5.90 4.28
C ALA A 100 -8.21 4.58 3.92
N ARG A 101 -9.17 4.59 3.01
CA ARG A 101 -9.86 3.39 2.54
C ARG A 101 -8.95 2.45 1.76
N THR A 102 -8.05 2.99 0.94
CA THR A 102 -7.13 2.17 0.12
C THR A 102 -6.19 1.34 0.98
N PHE A 103 -5.73 1.86 2.10
CA PHE A 103 -4.85 1.16 3.02
C PHE A 103 -5.60 0.50 4.20
N GLY A 104 -6.91 0.68 4.28
CA GLY A 104 -7.72 0.11 5.35
C GLY A 104 -7.88 -1.41 5.26
N THR A 105 -8.18 -2.03 6.42
CA THR A 105 -8.34 -3.49 6.54
C THR A 105 -9.66 -4.01 5.97
N ARG A 106 -10.71 -3.18 5.92
CA ARG A 106 -12.04 -3.63 5.52
C ARG A 106 -12.23 -3.75 4.00
N HIS A 107 -11.69 -2.82 3.22
CA HIS A 107 -11.90 -2.74 1.77
C HIS A 107 -10.65 -2.33 0.99
N GLY A 108 -9.49 -2.27 1.65
CA GLY A 108 -8.21 -1.80 1.12
C GLY A 108 -7.15 -2.91 1.07
N LEU A 109 -5.91 -2.47 0.95
CA LEU A 109 -4.72 -3.33 0.95
C LEU A 109 -4.54 -4.11 2.26
N GLY A 110 -5.12 -3.62 3.36
CA GLY A 110 -4.87 -4.14 4.69
C GLY A 110 -5.34 -5.58 4.94
N HIS A 111 -6.30 -6.07 4.17
CA HIS A 111 -6.76 -7.47 4.29
C HIS A 111 -7.31 -7.99 2.97
N ILE A 112 -6.86 -9.16 2.56
CA ILE A 112 -7.31 -9.85 1.36
C ILE A 112 -8.27 -10.96 1.73
N SER A 113 -9.50 -10.86 1.23
CA SER A 113 -10.54 -11.86 1.42
C SER A 113 -10.58 -12.89 0.30
N ARG A 114 -11.31 -13.99 0.50
CA ARG A 114 -11.57 -14.97 -0.57
C ARG A 114 -12.20 -14.33 -1.80
N ARG A 115 -13.11 -13.37 -1.63
CA ARG A 115 -13.74 -12.66 -2.73
C ARG A 115 -12.74 -11.84 -3.55
N ASP A 116 -11.75 -11.23 -2.89
CA ASP A 116 -10.71 -10.47 -3.61
C ASP A 116 -9.89 -11.38 -4.53
N CYS A 117 -9.60 -12.60 -4.09
CA CYS A 117 -8.89 -13.61 -4.88
C CYS A 117 -9.68 -14.10 -6.11
N GLN A 118 -10.98 -13.88 -6.15
CA GLN A 118 -11.87 -14.36 -7.22
C GLN A 118 -12.18 -13.30 -8.28
N LEU A 119 -11.79 -12.06 -8.05
CA LEU A 119 -12.14 -10.92 -8.90
C LEU A 119 -10.91 -10.36 -9.60
N ALA A 120 -10.80 -10.51 -10.91
CA ALA A 120 -9.65 -10.05 -11.70
C ALA A 120 -9.33 -8.55 -11.47
N GLN A 121 -10.35 -7.70 -11.29
CA GLN A 121 -10.16 -6.28 -10.96
C GLN A 121 -9.50 -6.03 -9.60
N ARG A 122 -9.27 -7.07 -8.81
CA ARG A 122 -8.56 -7.01 -7.53
C ARG A 122 -7.11 -7.52 -7.59
N GLU A 123 -6.66 -7.91 -8.78
CA GLU A 123 -5.29 -8.42 -8.98
C GLU A 123 -4.22 -7.50 -8.40
N GLU A 124 -4.24 -6.22 -8.75
CA GLU A 124 -3.25 -5.25 -8.28
C GLU A 124 -3.20 -5.17 -6.75
N ARG A 125 -4.38 -5.13 -6.11
CA ARG A 125 -4.50 -5.12 -4.66
C ARG A 125 -3.89 -6.38 -4.02
N CYS A 126 -4.20 -7.54 -4.55
CA CYS A 126 -3.65 -8.83 -4.08
C CYS A 126 -2.14 -8.87 -4.26
N ARG A 127 -1.66 -8.45 -5.44
CA ARG A 127 -0.23 -8.38 -5.73
C ARG A 127 0.51 -7.45 -4.78
N LEU A 128 0.02 -6.23 -4.57
CA LEU A 128 0.67 -5.27 -3.67
C LEU A 128 0.70 -5.79 -2.23
N ASN A 129 -0.38 -6.37 -1.73
CA ASN A 129 -0.38 -6.98 -0.40
C ASN A 129 0.70 -8.06 -0.29
N ARG A 130 0.80 -8.99 -1.25
CA ARG A 130 1.83 -10.03 -1.28
C ARG A 130 3.24 -9.45 -1.29
N LEU A 131 3.50 -8.45 -2.10
CA LEU A 131 4.82 -7.82 -2.23
C LEU A 131 5.23 -7.12 -0.93
N ILE A 132 4.33 -6.38 -0.30
CA ILE A 132 4.56 -5.74 1.00
C ILE A 132 4.82 -6.80 2.07
N THR A 133 3.99 -7.85 2.13
CA THR A 133 4.15 -8.98 3.07
C THR A 133 5.50 -9.67 2.88
N ALA A 134 5.88 -9.98 1.65
CA ALA A 134 7.16 -10.61 1.33
C ALA A 134 8.35 -9.72 1.71
N SER A 135 8.27 -8.42 1.48
CA SER A 135 9.31 -7.46 1.88
C SER A 135 9.47 -7.43 3.39
N THR A 136 8.37 -7.35 4.12
CA THR A 136 8.40 -7.34 5.61
C THR A 136 8.92 -8.66 6.17
N ARG A 137 8.56 -9.81 5.57
CA ARG A 137 9.10 -11.12 5.95
C ARG A 137 10.60 -11.21 5.73
N ALA A 138 11.11 -10.54 4.70
CA ALA A 138 12.54 -10.44 4.42
C ALA A 138 13.26 -9.36 5.28
N GLY A 139 12.60 -8.81 6.31
CA GLY A 139 13.17 -7.79 7.19
C GLY A 139 13.28 -6.40 6.57
N ARG A 140 12.63 -6.16 5.41
CA ARG A 140 12.66 -4.85 4.75
C ARG A 140 11.46 -4.02 5.18
N VAL A 141 11.66 -2.71 5.28
CA VAL A 141 10.63 -1.73 5.61
C VAL A 141 10.04 -1.16 4.32
N VAL A 142 8.73 -1.00 4.30
CA VAL A 142 8.02 -0.34 3.22
C VAL A 142 7.46 0.98 3.74
N ASP A 143 7.98 2.07 3.23
CA ASP A 143 7.58 3.44 3.54
C ASP A 143 6.45 3.90 2.62
N LEU A 144 5.55 4.68 3.17
CA LEU A 144 4.44 5.29 2.45
C LEU A 144 4.64 6.80 2.33
N TYR A 145 4.57 7.30 1.10
CA TYR A 145 4.58 8.72 0.80
C TYR A 145 3.31 9.12 0.08
N LEU A 146 2.78 10.30 0.41
CA LEU A 146 1.51 10.78 -0.11
C LEU A 146 1.63 12.15 -0.78
N LEU A 147 0.89 12.31 -1.87
CA LEU A 147 0.54 13.59 -2.45
C LEU A 147 -1.00 13.73 -2.36
N VAL A 148 -1.46 14.41 -1.32
CA VAL A 148 -2.89 14.67 -1.13
C VAL A 148 -3.31 15.79 -2.09
N THR A 149 -4.34 15.54 -2.90
CA THR A 149 -4.90 16.57 -3.77
C THR A 149 -5.88 17.43 -2.99
N SER A 150 -5.75 18.74 -3.12
CA SER A 150 -6.74 19.66 -2.57
C SER A 150 -8.02 19.53 -3.38
N GLU A 151 -9.14 19.22 -2.75
CA GLU A 151 -10.43 19.52 -3.35
C GLU A 151 -10.50 21.03 -3.59
N ARG A 152 -10.37 21.46 -4.85
CA ARG A 152 -10.85 22.80 -5.20
C ARG A 152 -12.36 22.74 -5.00
N ARG A 153 -12.84 23.28 -3.92
CA ARG A 153 -14.26 23.62 -3.76
C ARG A 153 -14.58 24.65 -4.84
N SER A 154 -15.04 24.17 -6.00
CA SER A 154 -15.66 25.04 -6.98
C SER A 154 -16.89 25.66 -6.31
N PRO A 155 -17.07 26.97 -6.36
CA PRO A 155 -18.27 27.58 -5.82
C PRO A 155 -19.49 26.96 -6.52
N PRO A 156 -20.60 26.71 -5.82
CA PRO A 156 -21.74 25.92 -6.30
C PRO A 156 -22.46 26.51 -7.55
N TRP A 157 -22.13 27.74 -7.91
CA TRP A 157 -22.70 28.44 -9.06
C TRP A 157 -21.84 28.38 -10.35
N LEU A 158 -20.65 27.76 -10.28
CA LEU A 158 -19.78 27.60 -11.45
C LEU A 158 -19.78 26.12 -11.86
N PRO A 159 -20.47 25.70 -12.93
CA PRO A 159 -20.39 24.35 -13.47
C PRO A 159 -19.05 24.20 -14.23
N LEU A 160 -17.95 24.08 -13.50
CA LEU A 160 -16.73 23.60 -14.08
C LEU A 160 -16.82 22.07 -14.20
N PRO A 161 -16.40 21.49 -15.34
CA PRO A 161 -16.31 20.06 -15.45
C PRO A 161 -15.47 19.54 -14.30
N SER A 162 -16.01 18.60 -13.53
CA SER A 162 -15.34 17.92 -12.43
C SER A 162 -14.12 17.19 -13.00
N HIS A 163 -12.99 17.85 -13.06
CA HIS A 163 -11.71 17.21 -13.29
C HIS A 163 -11.28 16.49 -11.99
N ASP A 164 -12.09 15.49 -11.57
CA ASP A 164 -11.73 14.51 -10.54
C ASP A 164 -10.61 13.56 -11.00
N ALA A 165 -10.02 13.83 -12.16
CA ALA A 165 -9.01 13.02 -12.80
C ALA A 165 -7.59 13.26 -12.26
N VAL A 166 -7.40 14.27 -11.41
CA VAL A 166 -6.07 14.69 -10.96
C VAL A 166 -5.25 13.56 -10.31
N PRO A 167 -5.79 12.65 -9.44
CA PRO A 167 -4.95 11.62 -8.84
C PRO A 167 -4.42 10.60 -9.84
N ALA A 168 -5.22 10.15 -10.80
CA ALA A 168 -4.82 9.09 -11.73
C ALA A 168 -3.78 9.59 -12.75
N ASP A 169 -3.98 10.78 -13.31
CA ASP A 169 -3.03 11.39 -14.24
C ASP A 169 -1.69 11.71 -13.56
N VAL A 170 -1.75 12.22 -12.33
CA VAL A 170 -0.57 12.48 -11.52
C VAL A 170 0.16 11.17 -11.20
N ALA A 171 -0.55 10.13 -10.77
CA ALA A 171 0.04 8.84 -10.48
C ALA A 171 0.67 8.20 -11.72
N ALA A 172 0.04 8.30 -12.88
CA ALA A 172 0.58 7.80 -14.14
C ALA A 172 1.88 8.54 -14.55
N SER A 173 1.94 9.85 -14.36
CA SER A 173 3.15 10.64 -14.58
C SER A 173 4.28 10.21 -13.62
N LEU A 174 3.98 10.12 -12.34
CA LEU A 174 4.93 9.69 -11.31
C LEU A 174 5.42 8.25 -11.54
N ALA A 175 4.55 7.34 -11.95
CA ALA A 175 4.89 5.95 -12.22
C ALA A 175 5.87 5.81 -13.38
N ARG A 176 5.70 6.60 -14.45
CA ARG A 176 6.65 6.62 -15.58
C ARG A 176 8.05 7.07 -15.15
N THR A 177 8.14 7.99 -14.21
CA THR A 177 9.42 8.51 -13.72
C THR A 177 10.09 7.55 -12.73
N ALA A 178 9.29 6.85 -11.93
CA ALA A 178 9.78 6.02 -10.83
C ALA A 178 10.35 4.65 -11.29
N HIS A 179 9.99 4.17 -12.48
CA HIS A 179 10.35 2.81 -12.97
C HIS A 179 10.12 1.71 -11.92
N GLY A 180 9.04 1.81 -11.16
CA GLY A 180 8.76 0.94 -10.02
C GLY A 180 8.63 -0.53 -10.40
N SER A 181 9.42 -1.38 -9.77
CA SER A 181 9.45 -2.83 -10.04
C SER A 181 8.19 -3.59 -9.62
N TRP A 182 7.27 -2.94 -8.91
CA TRP A 182 6.01 -3.53 -8.46
C TRP A 182 4.83 -3.19 -9.36
N HIS A 183 5.04 -2.41 -10.40
CA HIS A 183 4.02 -2.20 -11.43
C HIS A 183 3.81 -3.47 -12.27
N LEU A 184 2.58 -3.67 -12.75
CA LEU A 184 2.33 -4.69 -13.75
C LEU A 184 3.09 -4.32 -15.03
N PRO A 185 3.73 -5.27 -15.72
CA PRO A 185 4.23 -5.01 -17.04
C PRO A 185 3.05 -4.64 -17.96
N THR A 186 3.16 -3.50 -18.60
CA THR A 186 2.18 -3.02 -19.60
C THR A 186 2.33 -3.79 -20.89
#